data_eb171fc18af015705937adfd49ccf07c
#
_entry.id   eb171fc18af015705937adfd49ccf07c
#
_cell.length_a   1.000
_cell.length_b   1.000
_cell.length_c   1.000
_cell.angle_alpha   90.00
_cell.angle_beta   90.00
_cell.angle_gamma   90.00
#
_symmetry.space_group_name_H-M   'P 1'
#
loop_
_entity.id
_entity.type
_entity.pdbx_description
1 polymer ?
#
loop_
_entity_poly.entity_id
_entity_poly.type
_entity_poly.pdbx_seq_one_letter_code
_entity_poly.pdbx_strand_id
1 'polypeptide(L)'
;MIYGLIQELSPAYPIRVLCKVFGVSKSAYYDYANGKSGHISDAKSDLREAVLAIFTQHKRRYGSRRIMLELRAQGFEVGRDQVRSLMRQLSLQAIQPRSFVPRTTRSDPARARSPNLLLDRKPLCRGLREVIVGDITYWPAARDWLYLSVWMDLFSRRILGWTIAEHMQAELITQAFAKVLHHGRLDPGTIIHSDGGGQYKSGRFRELLRKHQLKQSMTRVDNHYDNAFIESLFSRIKAELMDQYPRFSDIRQAQIKLFEYIDGYYNTQRRHSSIGGISPIHFEHAYHRKTVDQ
;
A
#
# COMPACT_ATOMS: atom_id res chain seq x y z
N MET A 1 41.87 6.25 10.89
CA MET A 1 43.19 5.62 10.66
C MET A 1 44.02 6.41 9.64
N ILE A 2 43.69 6.57 8.37
CA ILE A 2 44.52 7.27 7.36
C ILE A 2 44.75 8.76 7.70
N TYR A 3 43.71 9.51 8.10
CA TYR A 3 43.84 10.94 8.42
C TYR A 3 44.65 11.20 9.67
N GLY A 4 44.64 10.33 10.66
CA GLY A 4 45.54 10.39 11.84
C GLY A 4 47.02 10.26 11.47
N LEU A 5 47.34 9.29 10.57
CA LEU A 5 48.67 9.14 10.02
C LEU A 5 49.15 10.36 9.23
N ILE A 6 48.27 11.00 8.44
CA ILE A 6 48.59 12.23 7.73
C ILE A 6 48.88 13.35 8.74
N GLN A 7 48.13 13.44 9.83
CA GLN A 7 48.33 14.42 10.87
C GLN A 7 49.69 14.24 11.60
N GLU A 8 50.03 13.02 11.91
CA GLU A 8 51.33 12.68 12.52
C GLU A 8 52.52 12.99 11.62
N LEU A 9 52.39 12.76 10.31
CA LEU A 9 53.45 13.01 9.33
C LEU A 9 53.49 14.45 8.81
N SER A 10 52.47 15.23 9.06
CA SER A 10 52.37 16.62 8.55
C SER A 10 53.47 17.60 9.01
N PRO A 11 54.13 17.43 10.17
CA PRO A 11 55.29 18.26 10.52
C PRO A 11 56.52 18.01 9.63
N ALA A 12 56.66 16.81 9.09
CA ALA A 12 57.85 16.39 8.29
C ALA A 12 57.60 16.48 6.77
N TYR A 13 56.35 16.40 6.32
CA TYR A 13 55.99 16.30 4.90
C TYR A 13 54.79 17.21 4.54
N PRO A 14 54.81 17.84 3.36
CA PRO A 14 53.65 18.64 2.91
C PRO A 14 52.38 17.85 2.83
N ILE A 15 51.28 18.34 3.41
CA ILE A 15 49.96 17.70 3.41
C ILE A 15 49.49 17.30 1.99
N ARG A 16 49.84 18.14 0.99
CA ARG A 16 49.53 17.83 -0.42
C ARG A 16 50.14 16.52 -0.90
N VAL A 17 51.38 16.23 -0.48
CA VAL A 17 52.09 15.01 -0.85
C VAL A 17 51.50 13.82 -0.12
N LEU A 18 51.27 13.96 1.17
CA LEU A 18 50.68 12.91 2.02
C LEU A 18 49.27 12.51 1.49
N CYS A 19 48.42 13.47 1.20
CA CYS A 19 47.09 13.21 0.63
C CYS A 19 47.18 12.47 -0.69
N LYS A 20 48.15 12.78 -1.56
CA LYS A 20 48.36 12.11 -2.83
C LYS A 20 48.84 10.67 -2.63
N VAL A 21 49.77 10.45 -1.71
CA VAL A 21 50.30 9.10 -1.39
C VAL A 21 49.24 8.19 -0.80
N PHE A 22 48.42 8.71 0.11
CA PHE A 22 47.35 7.96 0.77
C PHE A 22 46.03 7.92 -0.02
N GLY A 23 45.96 8.52 -1.21
CA GLY A 23 44.78 8.47 -2.09
C GLY A 23 43.54 9.20 -1.52
N VAL A 24 43.75 10.23 -0.70
CA VAL A 24 42.65 11.01 -0.10
C VAL A 24 42.65 12.45 -0.60
N SER A 25 41.45 13.10 -0.64
CA SER A 25 41.36 14.48 -1.02
C SER A 25 41.86 15.40 0.08
N LYS A 26 42.54 16.54 -0.29
CA LYS A 26 42.96 17.54 0.68
C LYS A 26 41.79 18.14 1.45
N SER A 27 40.66 18.36 0.79
CA SER A 27 39.45 18.88 1.42
C SER A 27 38.98 17.96 2.54
N ALA A 28 38.91 16.65 2.27
CA ALA A 28 38.50 15.67 3.27
C ALA A 28 39.47 15.57 4.46
N TYR A 29 40.79 15.77 4.24
CA TYR A 29 41.78 15.88 5.33
C TYR A 29 41.57 17.12 6.18
N TYR A 30 41.39 18.28 5.56
CA TYR A 30 41.15 19.51 6.31
C TYR A 30 39.82 19.53 7.06
N ASP A 31 38.81 18.88 6.50
CA ASP A 31 37.55 18.68 7.22
C ASP A 31 37.73 17.79 8.46
N TYR A 32 38.58 16.77 8.36
CA TYR A 32 38.99 15.94 9.50
C TYR A 32 39.79 16.76 10.52
N ALA A 33 40.86 17.46 10.10
CA ALA A 33 41.74 18.24 10.96
C ALA A 33 41.01 19.38 11.69
N ASN A 34 39.97 19.95 11.08
CA ASN A 34 39.11 20.97 11.65
C ASN A 34 37.94 20.41 12.47
N GLY A 35 37.92 19.09 12.76
CA GLY A 35 36.84 18.47 13.51
C GLY A 35 35.50 18.40 12.78
N LYS A 36 35.49 18.74 11.48
CA LYS A 36 34.25 18.71 10.67
C LYS A 36 33.94 17.30 10.12
N SER A 37 34.93 16.43 10.03
CA SER A 37 34.76 15.03 9.63
C SER A 37 34.46 14.16 10.84
N GLY A 38 33.21 13.84 11.02
CA GLY A 38 32.72 13.03 12.14
C GLY A 38 31.58 13.65 12.92
N HIS A 39 31.45 14.96 12.92
CA HIS A 39 30.21 15.59 13.36
C HIS A 39 29.13 15.37 12.29
N ILE A 40 28.31 14.36 12.51
CA ILE A 40 26.97 14.34 11.90
C ILE A 40 26.32 15.61 12.43
N SER A 41 26.04 16.61 11.58
CA SER A 41 25.34 17.82 12.04
C SER A 41 24.04 17.36 12.74
N ASP A 42 23.64 18.04 13.82
CA ASP A 42 22.41 17.68 14.58
C ASP A 42 21.24 17.45 13.64
N ALA A 43 21.05 18.32 12.63
CA ALA A 43 20.03 18.15 11.61
C ALA A 43 20.13 16.83 10.80
N LYS A 44 21.34 16.27 10.62
CA LYS A 44 21.55 14.99 9.93
C LYS A 44 21.31 13.81 10.87
N SER A 45 21.56 13.97 12.15
CA SER A 45 21.19 13.02 13.20
C SER A 45 19.68 12.94 13.32
N ASP A 46 18.99 14.07 13.46
CA ASP A 46 17.54 14.18 13.57
C ASP A 46 16.83 13.53 12.37
N LEU A 47 17.34 13.78 11.16
CA LEU A 47 16.80 13.16 9.95
C LEU A 47 16.96 11.64 9.95
N ARG A 48 18.09 11.11 10.44
CA ARG A 48 18.31 9.65 10.54
C ARG A 48 17.36 9.01 11.54
N GLU A 49 17.16 9.65 12.69
CA GLU A 49 16.23 9.21 13.72
C GLU A 49 14.80 9.24 13.21
N ALA A 50 14.40 10.31 12.53
CA ALA A 50 13.07 10.43 11.93
C ALA A 50 12.81 9.34 10.86
N VAL A 51 13.80 9.04 9.99
CA VAL A 51 13.70 7.94 9.00
C VAL A 51 13.49 6.61 9.71
N LEU A 52 14.25 6.32 10.77
CA LEU A 52 14.13 5.08 11.53
C LEU A 52 12.78 4.99 12.25
N ALA A 53 12.35 6.08 12.89
CA ALA A 53 11.06 6.16 13.59
C ALA A 53 9.88 5.90 12.64
N ILE A 54 9.83 6.57 11.48
CA ILE A 54 8.80 6.36 10.46
C ILE A 54 8.81 4.92 9.95
N PHE A 55 9.99 4.36 9.65
CA PHE A 55 10.12 2.99 9.16
C PHE A 55 9.59 1.96 10.16
N THR A 56 9.91 2.15 11.45
CA THR A 56 9.46 1.30 12.55
C THR A 56 7.95 1.46 12.81
N GLN A 57 7.46 2.69 12.89
CA GLN A 57 6.04 3.01 13.05
C GLN A 57 5.17 2.32 11.98
N HIS A 58 5.62 2.34 10.74
CA HIS A 58 4.94 1.69 9.63
C HIS A 58 5.34 0.22 9.45
N LYS A 59 5.99 -0.41 10.43
CA LYS A 59 6.30 -1.85 10.46
C LYS A 59 6.97 -2.34 9.17
N ARG A 60 8.01 -1.63 8.69
CA ARG A 60 8.75 -1.94 7.45
C ARG A 60 7.92 -1.85 6.14
N ARG A 61 6.68 -1.33 6.19
CA ARG A 61 5.77 -1.25 5.02
C ARG A 61 6.10 -0.10 4.07
N TYR A 62 6.92 0.87 4.51
CA TYR A 62 7.26 2.06 3.73
C TYR A 62 8.66 1.98 3.14
N GLY A 63 8.75 2.17 1.82
CA GLY A 63 10.00 2.46 1.13
C GLY A 63 10.25 3.96 1.01
N SER A 64 11.37 4.35 0.41
CA SER A 64 11.87 5.74 0.35
C SER A 64 10.84 6.78 -0.11
N ARG A 65 9.92 6.43 -1.04
CA ARG A 65 8.88 7.37 -1.50
C ARG A 65 7.90 7.77 -0.40
N ARG A 66 7.42 6.79 0.39
CA ARG A 66 6.45 7.07 1.46
C ARG A 66 7.13 7.68 2.68
N ILE A 67 8.34 7.25 3.02
CA ILE A 67 9.14 7.86 4.10
C ILE A 67 9.40 9.33 3.78
N MET A 68 9.79 9.66 2.55
CA MET A 68 9.97 11.06 2.12
C MET A 68 8.68 11.89 2.32
N LEU A 69 7.51 11.32 2.00
CA LEU A 69 6.24 12.03 2.17
C LEU A 69 5.90 12.27 3.65
N GLU A 70 6.23 11.32 4.54
CA GLU A 70 6.06 11.50 5.99
C GLU A 70 7.02 12.57 6.52
N LEU A 71 8.29 12.50 6.13
CA LEU A 71 9.30 13.49 6.53
C LEU A 71 8.89 14.91 6.10
N ARG A 72 8.42 15.06 4.87
CA ARG A 72 7.93 16.37 4.38
C ARG A 72 6.70 16.86 5.15
N ALA A 73 5.80 15.96 5.54
CA ALA A 73 4.66 16.30 6.39
C ALA A 73 5.09 16.71 7.81
N GLN A 74 6.28 16.28 8.27
CA GLN A 74 6.89 16.69 9.53
C GLN A 74 7.79 17.95 9.41
N GLY A 75 7.87 18.57 8.21
CA GLY A 75 8.63 19.80 7.97
C GLY A 75 10.07 19.59 7.48
N PHE A 76 10.51 18.34 7.23
CA PHE A 76 11.85 18.10 6.69
C PHE A 76 11.90 18.42 5.18
N GLU A 77 12.87 19.21 4.77
CA GLU A 77 13.18 19.45 3.35
C GLU A 77 14.09 18.34 2.81
N VAL A 78 13.50 17.26 2.30
CA VAL A 78 14.24 16.09 1.84
C VAL A 78 13.83 15.62 0.45
N GLY A 79 14.81 15.13 -0.31
CA GLY A 79 14.62 14.45 -1.57
C GLY A 79 14.55 12.92 -1.41
N ARG A 80 13.96 12.24 -2.40
CA ARG A 80 13.84 10.78 -2.39
C ARG A 80 15.20 10.07 -2.33
N ASP A 81 16.20 10.59 -3.06
CA ASP A 81 17.51 9.95 -3.15
C ASP A 81 18.28 10.06 -1.84
N GLN A 82 18.11 11.17 -1.12
CA GLN A 82 18.66 11.34 0.23
C GLN A 82 18.06 10.30 1.20
N VAL A 83 16.73 10.16 1.21
CA VAL A 83 16.04 9.14 2.02
C VAL A 83 16.48 7.73 1.63
N ARG A 84 16.62 7.45 0.33
CA ARG A 84 17.09 6.14 -0.18
C ARG A 84 18.53 5.84 0.27
N SER A 85 19.40 6.86 0.28
CA SER A 85 20.78 6.74 0.78
C SER A 85 20.80 6.42 2.27
N LEU A 86 20.01 7.17 3.07
CA LEU A 86 19.87 6.94 4.51
C LEU A 86 19.32 5.55 4.83
N MET A 87 18.28 5.10 4.13
CA MET A 87 17.76 3.73 4.30
C MET A 87 18.83 2.67 4.05
N ARG A 88 19.70 2.87 3.03
CA ARG A 88 20.82 1.95 2.77
C ARG A 88 21.84 1.98 3.91
N GLN A 89 22.25 3.15 4.38
CA GLN A 89 23.20 3.30 5.50
C GLN A 89 22.68 2.68 6.79
N LEU A 90 21.36 2.72 7.01
CA LEU A 90 20.65 2.13 8.15
C LEU A 90 20.25 0.67 7.92
N SER A 91 20.62 0.06 6.78
CA SER A 91 20.24 -1.30 6.39
C SER A 91 18.73 -1.56 6.43
N LEU A 92 17.91 -0.53 6.14
CA LEU A 92 16.45 -0.62 6.17
C LEU A 92 15.91 -1.16 4.84
N GLN A 93 15.26 -2.32 4.90
CA GLN A 93 14.62 -2.97 3.76
C GLN A 93 13.10 -3.03 3.96
N ALA A 94 12.38 -2.32 3.07
CA ALA A 94 10.92 -2.36 3.07
C ALA A 94 10.40 -3.69 2.54
N ILE A 95 9.26 -4.13 3.10
CA ILE A 95 8.55 -5.31 2.65
C ILE A 95 8.20 -5.15 1.16
N GLN A 96 8.52 -6.16 0.36
CA GLN A 96 8.18 -6.23 -1.05
C GLN A 96 7.16 -7.34 -1.28
N PRO A 97 6.15 -7.12 -2.14
CA PRO A 97 5.27 -8.20 -2.58
C PRO A 97 6.11 -9.29 -3.25
N ARG A 98 5.86 -10.54 -2.86
CA ARG A 98 6.39 -11.67 -3.61
C ARG A 98 5.51 -11.86 -4.85
N SER A 99 6.11 -12.24 -5.97
CA SER A 99 5.36 -12.65 -7.15
C SER A 99 4.50 -13.87 -6.78
N PHE A 100 3.19 -13.72 -6.90
CA PHE A 100 2.25 -14.80 -6.69
C PHE A 100 1.48 -15.00 -7.99
N VAL A 101 1.55 -16.21 -8.54
CA VAL A 101 0.76 -16.58 -9.71
C VAL A 101 -0.54 -17.20 -9.18
N PRO A 102 -1.70 -16.53 -9.31
CA PRO A 102 -2.97 -17.09 -8.89
C PRO A 102 -3.31 -18.29 -9.78
N ARG A 103 -3.67 -19.43 -9.19
CA ARG A 103 -4.39 -20.46 -9.92
C ARG A 103 -5.87 -20.11 -9.91
N THR A 104 -6.38 -19.85 -11.10
CA THR A 104 -7.70 -19.31 -11.38
C THR A 104 -8.86 -20.13 -10.84
N THR A 105 -9.88 -19.41 -10.38
CA THR A 105 -11.22 -19.89 -10.01
C THR A 105 -11.85 -20.65 -11.17
N ARG A 106 -12.43 -21.84 -10.91
CA ARG A 106 -13.28 -22.54 -11.89
C ARG A 106 -14.54 -21.69 -12.12
N SER A 107 -14.67 -21.12 -13.30
CA SER A 107 -15.88 -20.41 -13.72
C SER A 107 -16.98 -21.43 -14.04
N ASP A 108 -18.16 -21.28 -13.45
CA ASP A 108 -19.35 -22.03 -13.86
C ASP A 108 -19.88 -21.44 -15.18
N PRO A 109 -19.83 -22.18 -16.31
CA PRO A 109 -20.28 -21.70 -17.61
C PRO A 109 -21.79 -21.50 -17.69
N ALA A 110 -22.58 -22.16 -16.82
CA ALA A 110 -24.03 -22.22 -16.92
C ALA A 110 -24.74 -20.90 -16.58
N ARG A 111 -24.06 -19.92 -15.97
CA ARG A 111 -24.68 -18.63 -15.60
C ARG A 111 -24.13 -17.49 -16.45
N ALA A 112 -25.05 -16.76 -17.11
CA ALA A 112 -24.71 -15.61 -17.95
C ALA A 112 -23.84 -14.57 -17.19
N ARG A 113 -22.77 -14.11 -17.84
CA ARG A 113 -21.86 -13.09 -17.34
C ARG A 113 -22.43 -11.70 -17.59
N SER A 114 -22.26 -10.76 -16.65
CA SER A 114 -22.55 -9.36 -16.91
C SER A 114 -21.46 -8.73 -17.80
N PRO A 115 -21.80 -7.72 -18.64
CA PRO A 115 -20.83 -7.06 -19.49
C PRO A 115 -19.77 -6.33 -18.67
N ASN A 116 -18.59 -6.13 -19.24
CA ASN A 116 -17.57 -5.26 -18.65
C ASN A 116 -17.88 -3.80 -18.99
N LEU A 117 -18.36 -3.06 -18.01
CA LEU A 117 -18.74 -1.65 -18.15
C LEU A 117 -17.55 -0.67 -18.00
N LEU A 118 -16.33 -1.19 -17.78
CA LEU A 118 -15.14 -0.35 -17.60
C LEU A 118 -14.25 -0.26 -18.85
N LEU A 119 -14.48 -1.06 -19.88
CA LEU A 119 -13.62 -1.17 -21.06
C LEU A 119 -13.37 0.17 -21.75
N ASP A 120 -14.43 0.94 -21.97
CA ASP A 120 -14.37 2.17 -22.77
C ASP A 120 -14.35 3.44 -21.90
N ARG A 121 -14.22 3.27 -20.57
CA ARG A 121 -14.20 4.41 -19.65
C ARG A 121 -12.80 5.00 -19.51
N LYS A 122 -12.66 6.28 -19.88
CA LYS A 122 -11.43 7.07 -19.68
C LYS A 122 -11.80 8.48 -19.21
N PRO A 123 -11.56 8.85 -17.93
CA PRO A 123 -11.04 8.01 -16.84
C PRO A 123 -12.06 6.95 -16.37
N LEU A 124 -11.57 5.91 -15.69
CA LEU A 124 -12.41 4.82 -15.16
C LEU A 124 -13.47 5.30 -14.19
N CYS A 125 -13.14 6.27 -13.35
CA CYS A 125 -14.03 6.94 -12.41
C CYS A 125 -13.64 8.41 -12.27
N ARG A 126 -14.61 9.28 -11.96
CA ARG A 126 -14.45 10.74 -11.83
C ARG A 126 -14.76 11.23 -10.42
N GLY A 127 -15.41 10.40 -9.61
CA GLY A 127 -15.86 10.75 -8.27
C GLY A 127 -15.88 9.55 -7.32
N LEU A 128 -16.15 9.86 -6.06
CA LEU A 128 -16.30 8.87 -5.01
C LEU A 128 -17.49 7.94 -5.29
N ARG A 129 -17.28 6.65 -5.06
CA ARG A 129 -18.33 5.61 -5.14
C ARG A 129 -19.00 5.46 -6.51
N GLU A 130 -18.39 6.00 -7.57
CA GLU A 130 -18.88 5.80 -8.94
C GLU A 130 -18.60 4.37 -9.44
N VAL A 131 -17.45 3.82 -9.03
CA VAL A 131 -17.02 2.46 -9.35
C VAL A 131 -16.48 1.79 -8.08
N ILE A 132 -17.09 0.70 -7.68
CA ILE A 132 -16.63 -0.14 -6.58
C ILE A 132 -16.15 -1.45 -7.16
N VAL A 133 -14.92 -1.83 -6.81
CA VAL A 133 -14.29 -3.08 -7.26
C VAL A 133 -14.22 -4.07 -6.12
N GLY A 134 -14.51 -5.33 -6.41
CA GLY A 134 -14.49 -6.39 -5.41
C GLY A 134 -13.87 -7.68 -5.92
N ASP A 135 -13.27 -8.44 -4.99
CA ASP A 135 -12.69 -9.74 -5.28
C ASP A 135 -12.54 -10.55 -3.99
N ILE A 136 -12.23 -11.84 -4.15
CA ILE A 136 -11.97 -12.78 -3.08
C ILE A 136 -10.52 -13.23 -3.16
N THR A 137 -9.84 -13.23 -2.02
CA THR A 137 -8.54 -13.88 -1.87
C THR A 137 -8.58 -14.88 -0.72
N TYR A 138 -7.57 -15.72 -0.62
CA TYR A 138 -7.47 -16.73 0.42
C TYR A 138 -6.18 -16.55 1.25
N TRP A 139 -6.23 -17.00 2.51
CA TRP A 139 -5.14 -16.93 3.47
C TRP A 139 -4.96 -18.26 4.19
N PRO A 140 -3.74 -18.74 4.40
CA PRO A 140 -3.52 -19.96 5.16
C PRO A 140 -3.96 -19.79 6.61
N ALA A 141 -4.68 -20.78 7.15
CA ALA A 141 -4.99 -20.91 8.55
C ALA A 141 -4.45 -22.24 9.12
N ALA A 142 -4.55 -22.44 10.42
CA ALA A 142 -3.95 -23.60 11.09
C ALA A 142 -4.43 -24.94 10.52
N ARG A 143 -5.72 -25.03 10.15
CA ARG A 143 -6.34 -26.28 9.66
C ARG A 143 -6.62 -26.26 8.15
N ASP A 144 -6.96 -25.07 7.60
CA ASP A 144 -7.41 -24.97 6.20
C ASP A 144 -7.19 -23.53 5.70
N TRP A 145 -7.96 -23.07 4.74
CA TRP A 145 -7.92 -21.76 4.14
C TRP A 145 -9.04 -20.87 4.67
N LEU A 146 -8.72 -19.61 4.89
CA LEU A 146 -9.70 -18.56 5.12
C LEU A 146 -9.85 -17.71 3.84
N TYR A 147 -11.09 -17.35 3.53
CA TYR A 147 -11.44 -16.58 2.33
C TYR A 147 -11.83 -15.17 2.72
N LEU A 148 -11.09 -14.20 2.18
CA LEU A 148 -11.30 -12.78 2.43
C LEU A 148 -11.95 -12.14 1.20
N SER A 149 -13.17 -11.64 1.35
CA SER A 149 -13.83 -10.77 0.36
C SER A 149 -13.60 -9.32 0.71
N VAL A 150 -13.24 -8.51 -0.28
CA VAL A 150 -12.99 -7.06 -0.13
C VAL A 150 -13.71 -6.29 -1.21
N TRP A 151 -14.28 -5.13 -0.84
CA TRP A 151 -14.84 -4.14 -1.75
C TRP A 151 -14.18 -2.78 -1.54
N MET A 152 -13.64 -2.20 -2.60
CA MET A 152 -12.85 -0.97 -2.58
C MET A 152 -13.45 0.06 -3.54
N ASP A 153 -13.57 1.31 -3.10
CA ASP A 153 -13.82 2.42 -4.01
C ASP A 153 -12.62 2.66 -4.92
N LEU A 154 -12.86 2.64 -6.21
CA LEU A 154 -11.78 2.77 -7.21
C LEU A 154 -11.18 4.17 -7.22
N PHE A 155 -11.92 5.20 -6.84
CA PHE A 155 -11.46 6.58 -6.84
C PHE A 155 -10.59 6.91 -5.64
N SER A 156 -11.09 6.68 -4.42
CA SER A 156 -10.39 6.97 -3.17
C SER A 156 -9.41 5.87 -2.73
N ARG A 157 -9.51 4.67 -3.30
CA ARG A 157 -8.80 3.46 -2.84
C ARG A 157 -9.22 3.00 -1.46
N ARG A 158 -10.29 3.54 -0.90
CA ARG A 158 -10.81 3.14 0.41
C ARG A 158 -11.47 1.77 0.33
N ILE A 159 -11.10 0.89 1.25
CA ILE A 159 -11.81 -0.36 1.47
C ILE A 159 -13.09 -0.02 2.23
N LEU A 160 -14.24 -0.20 1.58
CA LEU A 160 -15.56 0.13 2.12
C LEU A 160 -16.20 -1.06 2.84
N GLY A 161 -15.84 -2.28 2.46
CA GLY A 161 -16.38 -3.47 3.10
C GLY A 161 -15.47 -4.67 2.90
N TRP A 162 -15.37 -5.49 3.93
CA TRP A 162 -14.63 -6.75 3.90
C TRP A 162 -15.23 -7.75 4.88
N THR A 163 -15.07 -9.03 4.56
CA THR A 163 -15.49 -10.15 5.42
C THR A 163 -14.55 -11.32 5.18
N ILE A 164 -14.26 -12.08 6.23
CA ILE A 164 -13.48 -13.31 6.15
C ILE A 164 -14.32 -14.48 6.68
N ALA A 165 -14.23 -15.62 6.00
CA ALA A 165 -14.93 -16.85 6.37
C ALA A 165 -14.08 -18.09 6.03
N GLU A 166 -14.49 -19.24 6.55
CA GLU A 166 -13.90 -20.56 6.24
C GLU A 166 -14.44 -21.16 4.93
N HIS A 167 -15.34 -20.47 4.25
CA HIS A 167 -15.95 -20.92 2.99
C HIS A 167 -16.01 -19.79 1.96
N MET A 168 -16.06 -20.14 0.69
CA MET A 168 -16.14 -19.22 -0.45
C MET A 168 -17.54 -19.23 -1.09
N GLN A 169 -18.59 -19.15 -0.28
CA GLN A 169 -19.99 -19.09 -0.76
C GLN A 169 -20.40 -17.65 -1.10
N ALA A 170 -21.54 -17.50 -1.81
CA ALA A 170 -22.09 -16.19 -2.17
C ALA A 170 -22.39 -15.30 -0.94
N GLU A 171 -22.60 -15.91 0.21
CA GLU A 171 -22.80 -15.20 1.47
C GLU A 171 -21.60 -14.35 1.86
N LEU A 172 -20.38 -14.84 1.67
CA LEU A 172 -19.13 -14.10 1.94
C LEU A 172 -19.12 -12.73 1.25
N ILE A 173 -19.43 -12.69 -0.05
CA ILE A 173 -19.43 -11.43 -0.82
C ILE A 173 -20.61 -10.53 -0.44
N THR A 174 -21.79 -11.11 -0.15
CA THR A 174 -22.97 -10.32 0.24
C THR A 174 -22.80 -9.69 1.61
N GLN A 175 -22.21 -10.38 2.58
CA GLN A 175 -21.88 -9.81 3.89
C GLN A 175 -20.83 -8.70 3.79
N ALA A 176 -19.78 -8.89 2.98
CA ALA A 176 -18.80 -7.84 2.73
C ALA A 176 -19.44 -6.62 2.04
N PHE A 177 -20.34 -6.84 1.06
CA PHE A 177 -21.02 -5.77 0.35
C PHE A 177 -22.07 -5.06 1.20
N ALA A 178 -22.72 -5.76 2.14
CA ALA A 178 -23.62 -5.12 3.10
C ALA A 178 -22.91 -4.03 3.92
N LYS A 179 -21.64 -4.24 4.28
CA LYS A 179 -20.81 -3.21 4.93
C LYS A 179 -20.59 -2.00 4.04
N VAL A 180 -20.44 -2.18 2.73
CA VAL A 180 -20.34 -1.06 1.77
C VAL A 180 -21.59 -0.19 1.84
N LEU A 181 -22.78 -0.80 1.86
CA LEU A 181 -24.04 -0.09 1.95
C LEU A 181 -24.22 0.68 3.28
N HIS A 182 -23.60 0.22 4.36
CA HIS A 182 -23.60 0.92 5.66
C HIS A 182 -22.68 2.16 5.68
N HIS A 183 -21.67 2.23 4.82
CA HIS A 183 -20.80 3.41 4.71
C HIS A 183 -21.44 4.61 4.01
N GLY A 184 -22.69 4.53 3.68
CA GLY A 184 -23.49 5.55 3.05
C GLY A 184 -24.17 5.06 1.78
N ARG A 185 -25.18 5.84 1.35
CA ARG A 185 -25.98 5.52 0.16
C ARG A 185 -25.08 5.54 -1.08
N LEU A 186 -25.21 4.50 -1.89
CA LEU A 186 -24.67 4.47 -3.25
C LEU A 186 -25.71 5.06 -4.19
N ASP A 187 -25.25 5.84 -5.15
CA ASP A 187 -26.16 6.42 -6.15
C ASP A 187 -26.63 5.36 -7.13
N PRO A 188 -27.88 5.46 -7.62
CA PRO A 188 -28.37 4.61 -8.69
C PRO A 188 -27.42 4.65 -9.90
N GLY A 189 -27.07 3.48 -10.41
CA GLY A 189 -26.15 3.35 -11.52
C GLY A 189 -24.67 3.23 -11.13
N THR A 190 -24.30 3.32 -9.84
CA THR A 190 -22.96 2.95 -9.36
C THR A 190 -22.55 1.59 -9.91
N ILE A 191 -21.36 1.48 -10.47
CA ILE A 191 -20.83 0.25 -11.07
C ILE A 191 -20.16 -0.60 -10.00
N ILE A 192 -20.60 -1.84 -9.89
CA ILE A 192 -20.04 -2.86 -9.01
C ILE A 192 -19.31 -3.86 -9.89
N HIS A 193 -17.98 -3.75 -9.90
CA HIS A 193 -17.10 -4.54 -10.76
C HIS A 193 -16.42 -5.67 -10.01
N SER A 194 -16.40 -6.86 -10.58
CA SER A 194 -15.75 -8.04 -10.03
C SER A 194 -15.22 -8.96 -11.14
N ASP A 195 -14.56 -10.04 -10.74
CA ASP A 195 -14.31 -11.15 -11.64
C ASP A 195 -15.62 -11.89 -12.03
N GLY A 196 -15.51 -12.89 -12.91
CA GLY A 196 -16.64 -13.70 -13.34
C GLY A 196 -16.93 -14.91 -12.44
N GLY A 197 -16.51 -14.91 -11.19
CA GLY A 197 -16.72 -16.00 -10.25
C GLY A 197 -18.21 -16.32 -10.01
N GLY A 198 -18.52 -17.60 -9.72
CA GLY A 198 -19.88 -18.10 -9.51
C GLY A 198 -20.62 -17.35 -8.37
N GLN A 199 -19.88 -16.91 -7.36
CA GLN A 199 -20.41 -16.15 -6.22
C GLN A 199 -21.07 -14.85 -6.67
N TYR A 200 -20.41 -14.10 -7.57
CA TYR A 200 -20.90 -12.83 -8.12
C TYR A 200 -22.07 -13.02 -9.10
N LYS A 201 -22.20 -14.21 -9.69
CA LYS A 201 -23.32 -14.59 -10.56
C LYS A 201 -24.52 -15.15 -9.77
N SER A 202 -24.45 -15.24 -8.44
CA SER A 202 -25.51 -15.76 -7.60
C SER A 202 -26.77 -14.89 -7.67
N GLY A 203 -27.95 -15.51 -7.65
CA GLY A 203 -29.22 -14.81 -7.63
C GLY A 203 -29.32 -13.83 -6.45
N ARG A 204 -28.86 -14.26 -5.27
CA ARG A 204 -28.87 -13.44 -4.05
C ARG A 204 -28.07 -12.12 -4.21
N PHE A 205 -26.88 -12.18 -4.80
CA PHE A 205 -26.05 -11.00 -5.02
C PHE A 205 -26.65 -10.08 -6.09
N ARG A 206 -27.11 -10.65 -7.20
CA ARG A 206 -27.80 -9.88 -8.27
C ARG A 206 -29.05 -9.19 -7.76
N GLU A 207 -29.86 -9.83 -6.93
CA GLU A 207 -31.04 -9.25 -6.31
C GLU A 207 -30.68 -8.10 -5.38
N LEU A 208 -29.59 -8.25 -4.60
CA LEU A 208 -29.08 -7.16 -3.76
C LEU A 208 -28.69 -5.93 -4.60
N LEU A 209 -27.98 -6.12 -5.71
CA LEU A 209 -27.61 -5.03 -6.61
C LEU A 209 -28.86 -4.37 -7.24
N ARG A 210 -29.82 -5.17 -7.69
CA ARG A 210 -31.07 -4.69 -8.28
C ARG A 210 -31.88 -3.84 -7.28
N LYS A 211 -32.00 -4.31 -6.04
CA LYS A 211 -32.70 -3.60 -4.96
C LYS A 211 -32.13 -2.18 -4.75
N HIS A 212 -30.83 -2.02 -4.89
CA HIS A 212 -30.14 -0.74 -4.74
C HIS A 212 -29.88 -0.01 -6.07
N GLN A 213 -30.47 -0.47 -7.17
CA GLN A 213 -30.33 0.12 -8.52
C GLN A 213 -28.87 0.23 -9.00
N LEU A 214 -28.02 -0.74 -8.60
CA LEU A 214 -26.61 -0.78 -8.93
C LEU A 214 -26.34 -1.58 -10.20
N LYS A 215 -25.30 -1.22 -10.97
CA LYS A 215 -24.94 -1.87 -12.22
C LYS A 215 -23.83 -2.90 -11.99
N GLN A 216 -24.12 -4.16 -12.29
CA GLN A 216 -23.12 -5.20 -12.24
C GLN A 216 -22.19 -5.14 -13.46
N SER A 217 -20.89 -5.18 -13.22
CA SER A 217 -19.85 -5.27 -14.24
C SER A 217 -18.90 -6.42 -13.91
N MET A 218 -18.47 -7.17 -14.91
CA MET A 218 -17.56 -8.30 -14.72
C MET A 218 -16.38 -8.23 -15.70
N THR A 219 -15.22 -8.72 -15.28
CA THR A 219 -14.05 -8.90 -16.16
C THR A 219 -14.40 -9.77 -17.35
N ARG A 220 -13.72 -9.59 -18.47
CA ARG A 220 -13.81 -10.49 -19.63
C ARG A 220 -13.26 -11.89 -19.28
N VAL A 221 -13.61 -12.85 -20.09
CA VAL A 221 -12.99 -14.20 -20.01
C VAL A 221 -11.51 -14.05 -20.37
N ASP A 222 -10.65 -14.67 -19.60
CA ASP A 222 -9.20 -14.73 -19.82
C ASP A 222 -8.46 -13.38 -19.85
N ASN A 223 -9.05 -12.31 -19.30
CA ASN A 223 -8.37 -11.03 -19.16
C ASN A 223 -8.23 -10.59 -17.69
N HIS A 224 -7.11 -10.96 -17.08
CA HIS A 224 -6.79 -10.63 -15.69
C HIS A 224 -6.57 -9.11 -15.47
N TYR A 225 -6.17 -8.36 -16.52
CA TYR A 225 -5.94 -6.90 -16.40
C TYR A 225 -7.20 -6.11 -16.05
N ASP A 226 -8.37 -6.66 -16.34
CA ASP A 226 -9.64 -5.98 -16.04
C ASP A 226 -9.88 -5.82 -14.52
N ASN A 227 -9.18 -6.60 -13.64
CA ASN A 227 -9.29 -6.51 -12.18
C ASN A 227 -7.95 -6.18 -11.47
N ALA A 228 -6.98 -5.64 -12.21
CA ALA A 228 -5.63 -5.35 -11.70
C ALA A 228 -5.58 -4.47 -10.44
N PHE A 229 -6.60 -3.63 -10.23
CA PHE A 229 -6.67 -2.74 -9.06
C PHE A 229 -6.83 -3.51 -7.74
N ILE A 230 -7.74 -4.48 -7.70
CA ILE A 230 -7.98 -5.28 -6.50
C ILE A 230 -6.89 -6.34 -6.32
N GLU A 231 -6.34 -6.89 -7.42
CA GLU A 231 -5.18 -7.79 -7.37
C GLU A 231 -3.95 -7.10 -6.77
N SER A 232 -3.70 -5.84 -7.17
CA SER A 232 -2.65 -5.01 -6.58
C SER A 232 -2.89 -4.75 -5.09
N LEU A 233 -4.14 -4.56 -4.67
CA LEU A 233 -4.52 -4.44 -3.26
C LEU A 233 -4.19 -5.72 -2.50
N PHE A 234 -4.62 -6.88 -2.97
CA PHE A 234 -4.37 -8.16 -2.32
C PHE A 234 -2.89 -8.51 -2.23
N SER A 235 -2.13 -8.24 -3.30
CA SER A 235 -0.69 -8.39 -3.28
C SER A 235 -0.04 -7.57 -2.15
N ARG A 236 -0.54 -6.36 -1.91
CA ARG A 236 -0.06 -5.50 -0.81
C ARG A 236 -0.49 -5.99 0.56
N ILE A 237 -1.78 -6.29 0.75
CA ILE A 237 -2.30 -6.82 2.02
C ILE A 237 -1.52 -8.08 2.42
N LYS A 238 -1.36 -9.02 1.48
CA LYS A 238 -0.62 -10.26 1.71
C LYS A 238 0.84 -9.97 2.08
N ALA A 239 1.56 -9.17 1.31
CA ALA A 239 2.94 -8.86 1.62
C ALA A 239 3.11 -8.22 3.00
N GLU A 240 2.28 -7.23 3.32
CA GLU A 240 2.41 -6.43 4.54
C GLU A 240 1.90 -7.15 5.80
N LEU A 241 0.97 -8.10 5.67
CA LEU A 241 0.48 -8.91 6.79
C LEU A 241 1.21 -10.26 6.91
N MET A 242 1.54 -10.94 5.80
CA MET A 242 2.23 -12.23 5.86
C MET A 242 3.65 -12.13 6.40
N ASP A 243 4.26 -10.95 6.39
CA ASP A 243 5.54 -10.71 7.08
C ASP A 243 5.44 -11.00 8.59
N GLN A 244 4.28 -10.71 9.20
CA GLN A 244 4.01 -10.93 10.62
C GLN A 244 3.11 -12.16 10.89
N TYR A 245 2.19 -12.44 9.97
CA TYR A 245 1.19 -13.50 10.08
C TYR A 245 1.17 -14.34 8.79
N PRO A 246 2.18 -15.17 8.55
CA PRO A 246 2.23 -16.04 7.37
C PRO A 246 1.06 -17.03 7.35
N ARG A 247 0.54 -17.37 8.53
CA ARG A 247 -0.63 -18.22 8.77
C ARG A 247 -1.39 -17.68 9.98
N PHE A 248 -2.72 -17.64 9.94
CA PHE A 248 -3.54 -17.35 11.11
C PHE A 248 -3.81 -18.61 11.93
N SER A 249 -3.89 -18.47 13.25
CA SER A 249 -4.26 -19.57 14.15
C SER A 249 -5.71 -20.02 13.95
N ASP A 250 -6.58 -19.03 13.75
CA ASP A 250 -8.03 -19.22 13.60
C ASP A 250 -8.67 -17.99 12.93
N ILE A 251 -9.97 -18.08 12.67
CA ILE A 251 -10.74 -17.00 12.05
C ILE A 251 -10.81 -15.74 12.93
N ARG A 252 -10.83 -15.89 14.24
CA ARG A 252 -10.90 -14.76 15.17
C ARG A 252 -9.62 -13.94 15.13
N GLN A 253 -8.47 -14.58 15.15
CA GLN A 253 -7.18 -13.89 14.96
C GLN A 253 -7.15 -13.18 13.60
N ALA A 254 -7.59 -13.84 12.53
CA ALA A 254 -7.66 -13.25 11.21
C ALA A 254 -8.54 -12.00 11.19
N GLN A 255 -9.74 -12.05 11.80
CA GLN A 255 -10.65 -10.91 11.90
C GLN A 255 -10.00 -9.73 12.62
N ILE A 256 -9.37 -9.96 13.77
CA ILE A 256 -8.70 -8.91 14.54
C ILE A 256 -7.56 -8.29 13.73
N LYS A 257 -6.69 -9.11 13.14
CA LYS A 257 -5.50 -8.60 12.42
C LYS A 257 -5.86 -7.92 11.11
N LEU A 258 -6.89 -8.37 10.42
CA LEU A 258 -7.44 -7.69 9.24
C LEU A 258 -8.12 -6.37 9.61
N PHE A 259 -8.86 -6.31 10.71
CA PHE A 259 -9.45 -5.06 11.21
C PHE A 259 -8.37 -4.04 11.57
N GLU A 260 -7.37 -4.43 12.37
CA GLU A 260 -6.23 -3.56 12.70
C GLU A 260 -5.52 -3.05 11.43
N TYR A 261 -5.40 -3.91 10.42
CA TYR A 261 -4.72 -3.53 9.19
C TYR A 261 -5.60 -2.70 8.25
N ILE A 262 -6.82 -3.13 7.95
CA ILE A 262 -7.69 -2.48 6.95
C ILE A 262 -8.26 -1.18 7.53
N ASP A 263 -8.95 -1.26 8.66
CA ASP A 263 -9.67 -0.12 9.23
C ASP A 263 -8.73 0.78 10.04
N GLY A 264 -7.82 0.17 10.84
CA GLY A 264 -6.89 0.93 11.70
C GLY A 264 -5.68 1.51 10.96
N TYR A 265 -5.24 0.93 9.85
CA TYR A 265 -4.01 1.37 9.17
C TYR A 265 -4.20 1.69 7.69
N TYR A 266 -4.69 0.76 6.86
CA TYR A 266 -4.77 0.96 5.41
C TYR A 266 -5.64 2.16 5.03
N ASN A 267 -6.84 2.25 5.59
CA ASN A 267 -7.79 3.32 5.29
C ASN A 267 -7.40 4.66 5.91
N THR A 268 -6.79 4.66 7.11
CA THR A 268 -6.57 5.86 7.93
C THR A 268 -5.17 6.46 7.81
N GLN A 269 -4.14 5.63 7.67
CA GLN A 269 -2.74 6.07 7.78
C GLN A 269 -1.94 5.81 6.50
N ARG A 270 -2.17 4.67 5.83
CA ARG A 270 -1.32 4.22 4.75
C ARG A 270 -1.39 5.15 3.54
N ARG A 271 -0.27 5.76 3.17
CA ARG A 271 -0.18 6.65 2.01
C ARG A 271 -0.26 5.90 0.69
N HIS A 272 -1.02 6.43 -0.26
CA HIS A 272 -1.23 5.88 -1.59
C HIS A 272 -0.78 6.85 -2.68
N SER A 273 0.15 6.42 -3.54
CA SER A 273 0.70 7.27 -4.61
C SER A 273 -0.35 7.66 -5.66
N SER A 274 -1.38 6.84 -5.87
CA SER A 274 -2.44 7.10 -6.85
C SER A 274 -3.43 8.18 -6.43
N ILE A 275 -3.44 8.58 -5.16
CA ILE A 275 -4.33 9.60 -4.60
C ILE A 275 -3.54 10.71 -3.90
N GLY A 276 -2.43 11.15 -4.50
CA GLY A 276 -1.66 12.27 -3.99
C GLY A 276 -0.78 11.97 -2.77
N GLY A 277 -0.53 10.70 -2.44
CA GLY A 277 0.37 10.34 -1.34
C GLY A 277 -0.24 10.53 0.05
N ILE A 278 -1.54 10.56 0.17
CA ILE A 278 -2.29 10.61 1.43
C ILE A 278 -3.05 9.30 1.65
N SER A 279 -3.67 9.11 2.81
CA SER A 279 -4.49 7.93 3.07
C SER A 279 -5.88 8.06 2.43
N PRO A 280 -6.58 6.94 2.18
CA PRO A 280 -7.91 6.94 1.58
C PRO A 280 -8.92 7.85 2.30
N ILE A 281 -9.00 7.79 3.63
CA ILE A 281 -9.90 8.63 4.41
C ILE A 281 -9.53 10.12 4.30
N HIS A 282 -8.25 10.47 4.38
CA HIS A 282 -7.82 11.85 4.20
C HIS A 282 -8.11 12.38 2.79
N PHE A 283 -8.01 11.50 1.78
CA PHE A 283 -8.39 11.85 0.41
C PHE A 283 -9.89 12.14 0.30
N GLU A 284 -10.77 11.30 0.86
CA GLU A 284 -12.23 11.54 0.86
C GLU A 284 -12.58 12.85 1.58
N HIS A 285 -11.97 13.11 2.75
CA HIS A 285 -12.19 14.38 3.47
C HIS A 285 -11.74 15.60 2.65
N ALA A 286 -10.60 15.51 1.96
CA ALA A 286 -10.12 16.59 1.09
C ALA A 286 -11.01 16.79 -0.14
N TYR A 287 -11.55 15.71 -0.70
CA TYR A 287 -12.47 15.76 -1.83
C TYR A 287 -13.78 16.43 -1.45
N HIS A 288 -14.39 16.05 -0.32
CA HIS A 288 -15.64 16.65 0.15
C HIS A 288 -15.50 18.14 0.45
N ARG A 289 -14.39 18.58 1.06
CA ARG A 289 -14.14 20.03 1.28
C ARG A 289 -14.13 20.81 -0.02
N LYS A 290 -13.45 20.31 -1.06
CA LYS A 290 -13.39 20.97 -2.37
C LYS A 290 -14.74 21.04 -3.09
N THR A 291 -15.65 20.08 -2.85
CA THR A 291 -16.99 20.04 -3.46
C THR A 291 -18.00 20.90 -2.73
N VAL A 292 -17.75 21.29 -1.49
CA VAL A 292 -18.61 22.22 -0.73
C VAL A 292 -18.24 23.68 -1.02
N ASP A 293 -16.97 23.94 -1.39
CA ASP A 293 -16.46 25.28 -1.69
C ASP A 293 -16.69 25.71 -3.16
N GLN A 294 -17.33 24.87 -3.98
CA GLN A 294 -17.76 25.15 -5.36
C GLN A 294 -19.28 25.25 -5.48
#